data_3c0ab15588ebb650164a85bc9e778d6b
#
_entry.id   3c0ab15588ebb650164a85bc9e778d6b
#
_cell.length_a   1.000
_cell.length_b   1.000
_cell.length_c   1.000
_cell.angle_alpha   90.00
_cell.angle_beta   90.00
_cell.angle_gamma   90.00
#
_symmetry.space_group_name_H-M   'P 1'
#
loop_
_entity.id
_entity.type
_entity.pdbx_description
1 polymer ?
#
loop_
_entity_poly.entity_id
_entity_poly.type
_entity_poly.pdbx_seq_one_letter_code
_entity_poly.pdbx_strand_id
1 'polypeptide(L)'
;MAGTGSFHPVHEIEDFLERKPEALQDIVFELRNLVAEIAPCATEAIRRGGLSYYDAERGGTVKGGICQIEVHADHVRLAFNHGAFIDDPRGLLVGERLYKRYVRLESYESAPWEALAELVCTAAGYDPASAGTTGSP
;
A
#
# COMPACT_ATOMS: atom_id res chain seq x y z
N MET A 1 -1.60 -4.32 24.52
CA MET A 1 -0.85 -4.81 23.35
C MET A 1 -1.03 -3.87 22.18
N ALA A 2 -0.21 -2.87 22.19
CA ALA A 2 -0.24 -1.91 21.12
C ALA A 2 0.18 -2.57 19.81
N GLY A 3 -0.26 -2.01 18.72
CA GLY A 3 0.22 -2.44 17.41
C GLY A 3 -0.51 -3.59 16.78
N THR A 4 -1.63 -4.02 17.34
CA THR A 4 -2.43 -5.03 16.67
C THR A 4 -3.23 -4.34 15.57
N GLY A 5 -2.99 -4.75 14.33
CA GLY A 5 -3.71 -4.22 13.21
C GLY A 5 -5.11 -4.80 13.09
N SER A 6 -5.84 -4.29 12.13
CA SER A 6 -7.21 -4.69 11.88
C SER A 6 -7.40 -4.89 10.38
N PHE A 7 -7.48 -6.16 9.96
CA PHE A 7 -7.74 -6.51 8.57
C PHE A 7 -9.14 -7.11 8.45
N HIS A 8 -9.80 -6.83 7.35
CA HIS A 8 -11.14 -7.36 7.09
C HIS A 8 -11.09 -8.87 6.85
N PRO A 9 -12.17 -9.58 7.14
CA PRO A 9 -12.26 -10.99 6.74
C PRO A 9 -12.12 -11.15 5.24
N VAL A 10 -11.56 -12.27 4.81
CA VAL A 10 -11.29 -12.51 3.38
C VAL A 10 -12.55 -12.37 2.54
N HIS A 11 -13.70 -12.86 3.03
CA HIS A 11 -14.93 -12.80 2.24
C HIS A 11 -15.36 -11.38 1.91
N GLU A 12 -15.03 -10.40 2.76
CA GLU A 12 -15.36 -9.00 2.46
C GLU A 12 -14.50 -8.46 1.32
N ILE A 13 -13.25 -8.91 1.25
CA ILE A 13 -12.38 -8.54 0.14
C ILE A 13 -12.84 -9.23 -1.15
N GLU A 14 -13.25 -10.49 -1.06
CA GLU A 14 -13.80 -11.20 -2.20
C GLU A 14 -15.03 -10.50 -2.75
N ASP A 15 -15.93 -10.07 -1.86
CA ASP A 15 -17.13 -9.32 -2.27
C ASP A 15 -16.76 -8.02 -2.96
N PHE A 16 -15.78 -7.30 -2.41
CA PHE A 16 -15.31 -6.06 -2.99
C PHE A 16 -14.77 -6.27 -4.40
N LEU A 17 -14.10 -7.41 -4.65
CA LEU A 17 -13.47 -7.71 -5.93
C LEU A 17 -14.37 -8.49 -6.89
N GLU A 18 -15.60 -8.80 -6.50
CA GLU A 18 -16.47 -9.73 -7.22
C GLU A 18 -16.54 -9.48 -8.71
N ARG A 19 -16.60 -8.23 -9.13
CA ARG A 19 -16.76 -7.86 -10.53
C ARG A 19 -15.46 -7.55 -11.24
N LYS A 20 -14.34 -7.72 -10.56
CA LYS A 20 -13.03 -7.47 -11.17
C LYS A 20 -12.51 -8.74 -11.83
N PRO A 21 -11.72 -8.62 -12.90
CA PRO A 21 -11.10 -9.79 -13.53
C PRO A 21 -10.31 -10.61 -12.52
N GLU A 22 -10.37 -11.93 -12.66
CA GLU A 22 -9.69 -12.84 -11.75
C GLU A 22 -8.19 -12.57 -11.69
N ALA A 23 -7.59 -12.25 -12.84
CA ALA A 23 -6.17 -11.93 -12.88
C ALA A 23 -5.81 -10.75 -11.99
N LEU A 24 -6.69 -9.76 -11.88
CA LEU A 24 -6.46 -8.61 -10.99
C LEU A 24 -6.73 -8.98 -9.54
N GLN A 25 -7.70 -9.85 -9.29
CA GLN A 25 -7.96 -10.31 -7.94
C GLN A 25 -6.73 -11.00 -7.34
N ASP A 26 -6.04 -11.82 -8.14
CA ASP A 26 -4.83 -12.51 -7.68
C ASP A 26 -3.76 -11.53 -7.26
N ILE A 27 -3.59 -10.45 -8.01
CA ILE A 27 -2.62 -9.40 -7.65
C ILE A 27 -3.01 -8.75 -6.33
N VAL A 28 -4.28 -8.42 -6.15
CA VAL A 28 -4.77 -7.77 -4.94
C VAL A 28 -4.53 -8.67 -3.72
N PHE A 29 -4.86 -9.95 -3.83
CA PHE A 29 -4.68 -10.87 -2.70
C PHE A 29 -3.21 -11.04 -2.34
N GLU A 30 -2.34 -11.10 -3.33
CA GLU A 30 -0.90 -11.21 -3.03
C GLU A 30 -0.37 -9.94 -2.39
N LEU A 31 -0.77 -8.77 -2.87
CA LEU A 31 -0.38 -7.50 -2.25
C LEU A 31 -0.89 -7.43 -0.81
N ARG A 32 -2.12 -7.87 -0.60
CA ARG A 32 -2.72 -7.88 0.73
C ARG A 32 -1.92 -8.77 1.68
N ASN A 33 -1.55 -9.96 1.21
CA ASN A 33 -0.72 -10.88 2.00
C ASN A 33 0.62 -10.25 2.34
N LEU A 34 1.22 -9.59 1.38
CA LEU A 34 2.51 -8.94 1.54
C LEU A 34 2.43 -7.83 2.60
N VAL A 35 1.39 -7.00 2.54
CA VAL A 35 1.21 -5.95 3.53
C VAL A 35 0.98 -6.54 4.92
N ALA A 36 0.16 -7.58 5.02
CA ALA A 36 -0.13 -8.21 6.31
C ALA A 36 1.13 -8.82 6.93
N GLU A 37 2.02 -9.35 6.12
CA GLU A 37 3.27 -9.92 6.59
C GLU A 37 4.25 -8.85 7.06
N ILE A 38 4.37 -7.76 6.31
CA ILE A 38 5.35 -6.71 6.60
C ILE A 38 4.84 -5.74 7.65
N ALA A 39 3.57 -5.38 7.59
CA ALA A 39 2.96 -4.40 8.48
C ALA A 39 1.72 -4.97 9.16
N PRO A 40 1.88 -5.99 10.02
CA PRO A 40 0.71 -6.62 10.65
C PRO A 40 -0.04 -5.69 11.60
N CYS A 41 0.57 -4.58 11.98
CA CYS A 41 -0.07 -3.58 12.84
C CYS A 41 -0.88 -2.56 12.07
N ALA A 42 -0.91 -2.65 10.75
CA ALA A 42 -1.67 -1.73 9.92
C ALA A 42 -3.17 -1.99 10.07
N THR A 43 -3.94 -0.95 9.84
CA THR A 43 -5.39 -1.04 9.72
C THR A 43 -5.75 -1.02 8.24
N GLU A 44 -6.57 -1.96 7.83
CA GLU A 44 -7.06 -2.05 6.46
C GLU A 44 -8.43 -1.39 6.37
N ALA A 45 -8.62 -0.54 5.37
CA ALA A 45 -9.91 0.09 5.10
C ALA A 45 -10.30 -0.16 3.66
N ILE A 46 -11.53 -0.62 3.46
CA ILE A 46 -12.08 -0.80 2.13
C ILE A 46 -12.59 0.56 1.68
N ARG A 47 -12.05 1.02 0.55
CA ARG A 47 -12.41 2.31 -0.02
C ARG A 47 -13.03 2.11 -1.38
N ARG A 48 -13.66 3.15 -1.90
CA ARG A 48 -14.15 3.13 -3.26
C ARG A 48 -12.95 2.97 -4.20
N GLY A 49 -12.92 1.86 -4.90
CA GLY A 49 -11.85 1.58 -5.86
C GLY A 49 -10.59 0.98 -5.29
N GLY A 50 -10.52 0.67 -4.00
CA GLY A 50 -9.31 0.08 -3.48
C GLY A 50 -9.30 -0.21 -2.00
N LEU A 51 -8.13 -0.58 -1.52
CA LEU A 51 -7.87 -0.86 -0.11
C LEU A 51 -6.80 0.11 0.38
N SER A 52 -6.99 0.65 1.58
CA SER A 52 -6.00 1.54 2.19
C SER A 52 -5.45 0.89 3.45
N TYR A 53 -4.14 1.06 3.66
CA TYR A 53 -3.45 0.55 4.84
C TYR A 53 -2.77 1.70 5.54
N TYR A 54 -3.00 1.83 6.84
CA TYR A 54 -2.45 2.94 7.60
C TYR A 54 -2.15 2.51 9.04
N ASP A 55 -1.26 3.27 9.66
CA ASP A 55 -0.93 3.12 11.07
C ASP A 55 -1.77 4.12 11.85
N ALA A 56 -2.75 3.60 12.60
CA ALA A 56 -3.68 4.45 13.33
C ALA A 56 -2.96 5.32 14.38
N GLU A 57 -1.82 4.86 14.88
CA GLU A 57 -1.06 5.62 15.88
C GLU A 57 -0.32 6.80 15.27
N ARG A 58 -0.10 6.81 13.97
CA ARG A 58 0.54 7.94 13.28
C ARG A 58 -0.45 8.97 12.76
N GLY A 59 -1.74 8.71 12.89
CA GLY A 59 -2.79 9.57 12.38
C GLY A 59 -3.74 8.78 11.52
N GLY A 60 -4.47 9.46 10.66
CA GLY A 60 -5.46 8.83 9.80
C GLY A 60 -4.85 8.24 8.54
N THR A 61 -5.72 8.06 7.54
CA THR A 61 -5.34 7.39 6.30
C THR A 61 -4.32 8.14 5.47
N VAL A 62 -4.16 9.44 5.68
CA VAL A 62 -3.16 10.22 4.95
C VAL A 62 -1.85 10.27 5.71
N LYS A 63 -1.85 10.89 6.90
CA LYS A 63 -0.63 11.01 7.71
C LYS A 63 -0.06 9.65 8.10
N GLY A 64 -0.92 8.75 8.52
CA GLY A 64 -0.51 7.40 8.91
C GLY A 64 -0.49 6.43 7.76
N GLY A 65 -0.70 6.90 6.53
CA GLY A 65 -0.79 6.02 5.37
C GLY A 65 0.49 5.26 5.09
N ILE A 66 0.36 3.95 4.91
CA ILE A 66 1.47 3.10 4.51
C ILE A 66 1.42 2.91 3.00
N CYS A 67 0.31 2.37 2.52
CA CYS A 67 0.12 2.17 1.07
C CYS A 67 -1.36 1.98 0.77
N GLN A 68 -1.69 1.99 -0.52
CA GLN A 68 -3.02 1.71 -1.01
C GLN A 68 -2.93 0.73 -2.16
N ILE A 69 -3.93 -0.14 -2.28
CA ILE A 69 -4.08 -1.02 -3.43
C ILE A 69 -5.25 -0.47 -4.22
N GLU A 70 -4.97 0.10 -5.39
CA GLU A 70 -5.99 0.70 -6.24
C GLU A 70 -6.31 -0.26 -7.37
N VAL A 71 -7.59 -0.57 -7.53
CA VAL A 71 -8.02 -1.54 -8.53
C VAL A 71 -8.71 -0.79 -9.66
N HIS A 72 -8.04 -0.72 -10.80
CA HIS A 72 -8.55 -0.09 -12.01
C HIS A 72 -9.20 -1.14 -12.92
N ALA A 73 -9.69 -0.73 -14.08
CA ALA A 73 -10.40 -1.65 -14.96
C ALA A 73 -9.50 -2.76 -15.50
N ASP A 74 -8.24 -2.45 -15.77
CA ASP A 74 -7.32 -3.38 -16.43
C ASP A 74 -5.97 -3.53 -15.72
N HIS A 75 -5.81 -2.95 -14.56
CA HIS A 75 -4.55 -3.04 -13.80
C HIS A 75 -4.78 -2.71 -12.34
N VAL A 76 -3.77 -2.98 -11.54
CA VAL A 76 -3.74 -2.65 -10.12
C VAL A 76 -2.57 -1.71 -9.89
N ARG A 77 -2.74 -0.75 -8.99
CA ARG A 77 -1.63 0.11 -8.58
C ARG A 77 -1.37 -0.08 -7.10
N LEU A 78 -0.11 -0.27 -6.76
CA LEU A 78 0.33 -0.19 -5.37
C LEU A 78 0.82 1.24 -5.17
N ALA A 79 0.10 2.01 -4.37
CA ALA A 79 0.33 3.44 -4.24
C ALA A 79 0.78 3.79 -2.82
N PHE A 80 1.53 4.89 -2.72
CA PHE A 80 2.08 5.37 -1.45
C PHE A 80 1.83 6.86 -1.35
N ASN A 81 1.09 7.29 -0.32
CA ASN A 81 0.82 8.72 -0.13
C ASN A 81 2.09 9.53 0.07
N HIS A 82 3.10 8.91 0.69
CA HIS A 82 4.39 9.56 0.94
C HIS A 82 5.45 9.09 -0.03
N GLY A 83 5.04 8.64 -1.23
CA GLY A 83 5.94 8.03 -2.19
C GLY A 83 7.11 8.89 -2.60
N ALA A 84 6.91 10.22 -2.65
CA ALA A 84 7.99 11.12 -3.02
C ALA A 84 9.12 11.18 -1.99
N PHE A 85 8.88 10.69 -0.78
CA PHE A 85 9.82 10.80 0.34
C PHE A 85 10.46 9.48 0.74
N ILE A 86 10.00 8.36 0.17
CA ILE A 86 10.57 7.05 0.54
C ILE A 86 11.63 6.64 -0.48
N ASP A 87 12.59 5.84 -0.02
CA ASP A 87 13.63 5.32 -0.90
C ASP A 87 13.06 4.41 -1.96
N ASP A 88 13.51 4.63 -3.19
CA ASP A 88 13.10 3.83 -4.34
C ASP A 88 14.35 3.48 -5.15
N PRO A 89 15.21 2.60 -4.61
CA PRO A 89 16.50 2.33 -5.25
C PRO A 89 16.40 1.70 -6.63
N ARG A 90 15.27 1.07 -6.93
CA ARG A 90 15.07 0.44 -8.24
C ARG A 90 14.32 1.33 -9.23
N GLY A 91 13.91 2.51 -8.80
CA GLY A 91 13.23 3.47 -9.69
C GLY A 91 11.86 3.00 -10.16
N LEU A 92 11.11 2.31 -9.31
CA LEU A 92 9.81 1.76 -9.68
C LEU A 92 8.66 2.72 -9.52
N LEU A 93 8.80 3.70 -8.62
CA LEU A 93 7.70 4.61 -8.29
C LEU A 93 7.56 5.68 -9.36
N VAL A 94 6.33 5.86 -9.82
CA VAL A 94 5.98 6.88 -10.81
C VAL A 94 4.79 7.68 -10.31
N GLY A 95 4.56 8.83 -10.91
CA GLY A 95 3.41 9.65 -10.59
C GLY A 95 3.71 11.12 -10.76
N GLU A 96 2.63 11.90 -10.94
CA GLU A 96 2.72 13.33 -11.22
C GLU A 96 2.24 14.19 -10.06
N ARG A 97 1.66 13.54 -9.03
CA ARG A 97 1.21 14.26 -7.83
C ARG A 97 2.40 14.75 -7.03
N LEU A 98 2.14 15.71 -6.16
CA LEU A 98 3.21 16.31 -5.37
C LEU A 98 3.93 15.29 -4.49
N TYR A 99 3.17 14.44 -3.82
CA TYR A 99 3.74 13.49 -2.87
C TYR A 99 3.44 12.03 -3.19
N LYS A 100 2.30 11.74 -3.78
CA LYS A 100 1.87 10.36 -4.02
C LYS A 100 2.61 9.75 -5.20
N ARG A 101 3.04 8.50 -5.04
CA ARG A 101 3.65 7.72 -6.11
C ARG A 101 3.05 6.33 -6.12
N TYR A 102 3.19 5.63 -7.24
CA TYR A 102 2.63 4.28 -7.37
C TYR A 102 3.46 3.43 -8.30
N VAL A 103 3.23 2.10 -8.20
CA VAL A 103 3.75 1.12 -9.15
C VAL A 103 2.54 0.50 -9.85
N ARG A 104 2.54 0.49 -11.18
CA ARG A 104 1.46 -0.09 -11.98
C ARG A 104 1.74 -1.58 -12.18
N LEU A 105 0.76 -2.42 -11.90
CA LEU A 105 0.87 -3.87 -12.00
C LEU A 105 -0.19 -4.39 -12.97
N GLU A 106 0.24 -5.08 -14.01
CA GLU A 106 -0.67 -5.56 -15.05
C GLU A 106 -0.88 -7.06 -15.00
N SER A 107 0.05 -7.81 -14.44
CA SER A 107 -0.11 -9.25 -14.27
C SER A 107 0.65 -9.72 -13.04
N TYR A 108 0.20 -10.85 -12.52
CA TYR A 108 0.86 -11.47 -11.37
C TYR A 108 2.29 -11.86 -11.73
N GLU A 109 2.46 -12.41 -12.94
CA GLU A 109 3.76 -12.94 -13.37
C GLU A 109 4.81 -11.86 -13.58
N SER A 110 4.40 -10.69 -14.04
CA SER A 110 5.34 -9.60 -14.30
C SER A 110 5.60 -8.70 -13.12
N ALA A 111 4.82 -8.85 -12.04
CA ALA A 111 4.97 -7.98 -10.87
C ALA A 111 6.30 -8.23 -10.18
N PRO A 112 7.05 -7.17 -9.83
CA PRO A 112 8.32 -7.32 -9.12
C PRO A 112 8.09 -7.48 -7.62
N TRP A 113 7.63 -8.64 -7.21
CA TRP A 113 7.14 -8.88 -5.85
C TRP A 113 8.17 -8.56 -4.77
N GLU A 114 9.43 -8.94 -4.98
CA GLU A 114 10.47 -8.65 -4.00
C GLU A 114 10.69 -7.16 -3.82
N ALA A 115 10.72 -6.43 -4.93
CA ALA A 115 10.88 -4.98 -4.88
C ALA A 115 9.67 -4.28 -4.26
N LEU A 116 8.47 -4.82 -4.51
CA LEU A 116 7.26 -4.28 -3.89
C LEU A 116 7.29 -4.48 -2.38
N ALA A 117 7.78 -5.63 -1.92
CA ALA A 117 7.95 -5.89 -0.50
C ALA A 117 8.91 -4.88 0.13
N GLU A 118 10.00 -4.56 -0.55
CA GLU A 118 10.96 -3.56 -0.07
C GLU A 118 10.31 -2.19 0.08
N LEU A 119 9.51 -1.80 -0.90
CA LEU A 119 8.82 -0.50 -0.86
C LEU A 119 7.81 -0.43 0.28
N VAL A 120 7.05 -1.50 0.50
CA VAL A 120 6.09 -1.54 1.60
C VAL A 120 6.82 -1.48 2.95
N CYS A 121 7.93 -2.19 3.06
CA CYS A 121 8.74 -2.16 4.28
C CYS A 121 9.26 -0.74 4.56
N THR A 122 9.78 -0.07 3.54
CA THR A 122 10.25 1.30 3.65
C THR A 122 9.11 2.24 4.05
N ALA A 123 7.96 2.10 3.39
CA ALA A 123 6.80 2.94 3.68
C ALA A 123 6.27 2.70 5.10
N ALA A 124 6.28 1.45 5.55
CA ALA A 124 5.81 1.13 6.89
C ALA A 124 6.69 1.77 7.97
N GLY A 125 7.98 1.93 7.68
CA GLY A 125 8.92 2.56 8.59
C GLY A 125 8.98 4.08 8.48
N TYR A 126 8.34 4.65 7.49
CA TYR A 126 8.39 6.09 7.28
C TYR A 126 7.38 6.80 8.19
N ASP A 127 7.86 7.78 8.95
CA ASP A 127 7.02 8.60 9.82
C ASP A 127 7.16 10.06 9.39
N PRO A 128 6.10 10.66 8.82
CA PRO A 128 6.18 12.05 8.36
C PRO A 128 6.55 13.03 9.48
N ALA A 129 6.11 12.78 10.69
CA ALA A 129 6.43 13.65 11.83
C ALA A 129 7.92 13.60 12.15
N SER A 130 8.49 12.39 12.18
CA SER A 130 9.93 12.21 12.38
C SER A 130 10.75 12.82 11.26
N ALA A 131 10.31 12.60 10.01
CA ALA A 131 11.00 13.13 8.86
C ALA A 131 11.03 14.66 8.88
N GLY A 132 9.92 15.27 9.27
CA GLY A 132 9.84 16.72 9.40
C GLY A 132 10.78 17.26 10.45
N THR A 133 10.95 16.51 11.55
CA THR A 133 11.85 16.89 12.63
C THR A 133 13.29 16.74 12.22
N THR A 134 13.62 15.61 11.60
CA THR A 134 15.00 15.34 11.20
C THR A 134 15.42 16.10 9.97
N GLY A 135 14.49 16.67 9.25
CA GLY A 135 14.77 17.46 8.06
C GLY A 135 15.59 18.70 8.37
N SER A 136 15.69 19.10 9.62
CA SER A 136 16.54 20.20 9.98
C SER A 136 17.93 19.64 10.26
N PRO A 137 18.88 19.93 9.42
CA PRO A 137 20.26 19.48 9.65
C PRO A 137 20.92 20.20 10.80
#